data_5c312f7547dbbe557eff7eaebcee6121
#
_entry.id   5c312f7547dbbe557eff7eaebcee6121
#
_cell.length_a   1.000
_cell.length_b   1.000
_cell.length_c   1.000
_cell.angle_alpha   90.00
_cell.angle_beta   90.00
_cell.angle_gamma   90.00
#
_symmetry.space_group_name_H-M   'P 1'
#
loop_
_entity.id
_entity.type
_entity.pdbx_description
1 polymer ?
#
loop_
_entity_poly.entity_id
_entity_poly.type
_entity_poly.pdbx_seq_one_letter_code
_entity_poly.pdbx_strand_id
1 'polypeptide(L)'
;MIKIGILGNIGSGKSFISRQFGYPVFNADKEVNKIYKSDKQCFYNLRKKLPGYIYSFPIKKSELKKALLANRKNLLKINKIVHPLVRKKMNKFIKKNFKKKIIILDVPLLLENKLNKNKYILIFVEAKKNQIIKRLKLRKNYNANIFKKLNKFQLGLE
;
A
#
# COMPACT_ATOMS: atom_id res chain seq x y z
N MET A 1 4.05 -22.82 7.34
CA MET A 1 4.50 -21.42 7.19
C MET A 1 3.50 -20.48 7.83
N ILE A 2 3.94 -19.72 8.83
CA ILE A 2 3.15 -18.70 9.52
C ILE A 2 3.20 -17.42 8.70
N LYS A 3 2.05 -16.77 8.51
CA LYS A 3 1.92 -15.50 7.78
C LYS A 3 1.52 -14.42 8.77
N ILE A 4 2.37 -13.41 8.95
CA ILE A 4 2.10 -12.29 9.85
C ILE A 4 1.75 -11.06 9.02
N GLY A 5 0.53 -10.55 9.20
CA GLY A 5 0.07 -9.30 8.62
C GLY A 5 0.33 -8.13 9.57
N ILE A 6 1.03 -7.10 9.09
CA ILE A 6 1.28 -5.90 9.90
C ILE A 6 0.27 -4.82 9.51
N LEU A 7 -0.52 -4.41 10.50
CA LEU A 7 -1.57 -3.40 10.39
C LEU A 7 -1.19 -2.12 11.14
N GLY A 8 -1.92 -1.05 10.91
CA GLY A 8 -1.76 0.22 11.61
C GLY A 8 -1.87 1.42 10.68
N ASN A 9 -2.03 2.60 11.25
CA ASN A 9 -2.24 3.85 10.53
C ASN A 9 -1.04 4.28 9.67
N ILE A 10 -1.27 5.17 8.70
CA ILE A 10 -0.21 5.77 7.90
C ILE A 10 0.73 6.54 8.84
N GLY A 11 2.02 6.21 8.81
CA GLY A 11 3.02 6.85 9.70
C GLY A 11 3.23 6.17 11.05
N SER A 12 2.48 5.11 11.39
CA SER A 12 2.65 4.40 12.67
C SER A 12 4.01 3.68 12.82
N GLY A 13 4.71 3.38 11.72
CA GLY A 13 5.99 2.70 11.75
C GLY A 13 5.94 1.23 11.30
N LYS A 14 4.84 0.77 10.70
CA LYS A 14 4.67 -0.61 10.20
C LYS A 14 5.88 -1.17 9.47
N SER A 15 6.36 -0.47 8.46
CA SER A 15 7.48 -0.95 7.63
C SER A 15 8.82 -0.96 8.37
N PHE A 16 8.97 -0.20 9.44
CA PHE A 16 10.12 -0.30 10.33
C PHE A 16 10.00 -1.58 11.16
N ILE A 17 8.90 -1.75 11.87
CA ILE A 17 8.63 -2.94 12.72
C ILE A 17 8.70 -4.22 11.88
N SER A 18 8.10 -4.24 10.67
CA SER A 18 8.14 -5.41 9.78
C SER A 18 9.56 -5.92 9.53
N ARG A 19 10.55 -5.02 9.43
CA ARG A 19 11.95 -5.39 9.19
C ARG A 19 12.67 -5.90 10.44
N GLN A 20 12.24 -5.48 11.63
CA GLN A 20 12.87 -5.90 12.89
C GLN A 20 12.64 -7.39 13.21
N PHE A 21 11.62 -8.00 12.60
CA PHE A 21 11.37 -9.43 12.78
C PHE A 21 12.42 -10.37 12.16
N GLY A 22 13.31 -9.87 11.30
CA GLY A 22 14.35 -10.68 10.66
C GLY A 22 13.85 -11.71 9.63
N TYR A 23 12.55 -11.73 9.30
CA TYR A 23 11.95 -12.64 8.33
C TYR A 23 11.74 -11.96 6.97
N PRO A 24 11.54 -12.75 5.88
CA PRO A 24 11.21 -12.18 4.58
C PRO A 24 9.96 -11.30 4.65
N VAL A 25 10.08 -10.06 4.15
CA VAL A 25 9.01 -9.04 4.19
C VAL A 25 8.49 -8.74 2.80
N PHE A 26 7.19 -8.91 2.58
CA PHE A 26 6.49 -8.33 1.45
C PHE A 26 5.99 -6.93 1.82
N ASN A 27 6.44 -5.91 1.11
CA ASN A 27 5.97 -4.54 1.32
C ASN A 27 5.16 -4.08 0.11
N ALA A 28 3.85 -3.92 0.30
CA ALA A 28 2.92 -3.57 -0.77
C ALA A 28 3.23 -2.21 -1.40
N ASP A 29 3.61 -1.20 -0.61
CA ASP A 29 3.91 0.14 -1.13
C ASP A 29 5.12 0.11 -2.07
N LYS A 30 6.15 -0.70 -1.74
CA LYS A 30 7.30 -0.90 -2.63
C LYS A 30 6.88 -1.58 -3.93
N GLU A 31 6.02 -2.58 -3.87
CA GLU A 31 5.54 -3.28 -5.08
C GLU A 31 4.64 -2.38 -5.94
N VAL A 32 3.76 -1.56 -5.34
CA VAL A 32 2.99 -0.53 -6.06
C VAL A 32 3.92 0.43 -6.80
N ASN A 33 4.97 0.92 -6.13
CA ASN A 33 5.95 1.80 -6.77
C ASN A 33 6.68 1.12 -7.95
N LYS A 34 7.01 -0.18 -7.84
CA LYS A 34 7.58 -0.94 -8.97
C LYS A 34 6.59 -1.06 -10.12
N ILE A 35 5.33 -1.39 -9.83
CA ILE A 35 4.26 -1.48 -10.85
C ILE A 35 4.15 -0.16 -11.61
N TYR A 36 4.08 0.98 -10.93
CA TYR A 36 4.01 2.29 -11.60
C TYR A 36 5.24 2.61 -12.45
N LYS A 37 6.40 2.06 -12.10
CA LYS A 37 7.65 2.30 -12.84
C LYS A 37 7.81 1.41 -14.07
N SER A 38 7.34 0.16 -14.04
CA SER A 38 7.72 -0.84 -15.02
C SER A 38 6.58 -1.61 -15.68
N ASP A 39 5.34 -1.51 -15.16
CA ASP A 39 4.20 -2.26 -15.70
C ASP A 39 3.45 -1.42 -16.74
N LYS A 40 3.76 -1.66 -18.02
CA LYS A 40 3.11 -0.97 -19.16
C LYS A 40 1.61 -1.24 -19.22
N GLN A 41 1.16 -2.46 -18.89
CA GLN A 41 -0.25 -2.80 -18.90
C GLN A 41 -1.03 -2.02 -17.82
N CYS A 42 -0.44 -1.87 -16.63
CA CYS A 42 -1.00 -1.01 -15.59
C CYS A 42 -1.12 0.44 -16.07
N PHE A 43 -0.08 0.97 -16.72
CA PHE A 43 -0.11 2.32 -17.31
C PHE A 43 -1.24 2.48 -18.31
N TYR A 44 -1.36 1.60 -19.31
CA TYR A 44 -2.41 1.69 -20.33
C TYR A 44 -3.81 1.63 -19.69
N ASN A 45 -4.02 0.74 -18.75
CA ASN A 45 -5.31 0.61 -18.05
C ASN A 45 -5.65 1.86 -17.22
N LEU A 46 -4.67 2.44 -16.52
CA LEU A 46 -4.86 3.68 -15.76
C LEU A 46 -5.10 4.87 -16.68
N ARG A 47 -4.34 5.01 -17.77
CA ARG A 47 -4.54 6.05 -18.77
C ARG A 47 -5.92 5.98 -19.40
N LYS A 48 -6.39 4.80 -19.77
CA LYS A 48 -7.75 4.59 -20.31
C LYS A 48 -8.85 5.01 -19.33
N LYS A 49 -8.67 4.77 -18.02
CA LYS A 49 -9.67 5.10 -16.98
C LYS A 49 -9.55 6.51 -16.43
N LEU A 50 -8.38 7.14 -16.59
CA LEU A 50 -8.03 8.47 -16.06
C LEU A 50 -7.22 9.28 -17.08
N PRO A 51 -7.74 9.50 -18.33
CA PRO A 51 -6.95 10.10 -19.41
C PRO A 51 -6.49 11.53 -19.10
N GLY A 52 -7.28 12.31 -18.34
CA GLY A 52 -6.93 13.67 -17.92
C GLY A 52 -5.87 13.75 -16.82
N TYR A 53 -5.42 12.63 -16.27
CA TYR A 53 -4.49 12.61 -15.13
C TYR A 53 -3.24 11.78 -15.39
N ILE A 54 -3.35 10.65 -16.12
CA ILE A 54 -2.27 9.68 -16.34
C ILE A 54 -1.86 9.73 -17.80
N TYR A 55 -0.67 10.26 -18.06
CA TYR A 55 -0.18 10.48 -19.43
C TYR A 55 1.29 10.11 -19.64
N SER A 56 2.10 9.96 -18.58
CA SER A 56 3.51 9.59 -18.70
C SER A 56 3.81 8.17 -18.24
N PHE A 57 4.74 7.53 -18.93
CA PHE A 57 5.35 6.27 -18.48
C PHE A 57 6.88 6.44 -18.35
N PRO A 58 7.45 6.09 -17.22
CA PRO A 58 6.85 5.64 -15.94
C PRO A 58 5.84 6.62 -15.34
N ILE A 59 4.81 6.07 -14.66
CA ILE A 59 3.75 6.89 -14.05
C ILE A 59 4.33 7.78 -12.95
N LYS A 60 4.15 9.10 -13.08
CA LYS A 60 4.65 10.06 -12.10
C LYS A 60 3.74 10.13 -10.87
N LYS A 61 4.36 10.25 -9.69
CA LYS A 61 3.60 10.43 -8.44
C LYS A 61 2.73 11.69 -8.44
N SER A 62 3.16 12.74 -9.16
CA SER A 62 2.39 13.98 -9.32
C SER A 62 1.07 13.77 -10.06
N GLU A 63 1.05 12.93 -11.09
CA GLU A 63 -0.15 12.57 -11.84
C GLU A 63 -1.15 11.84 -10.96
N LEU A 64 -0.69 10.80 -10.24
CA LEU A 64 -1.51 10.07 -9.27
C LEU A 64 -2.04 10.99 -8.17
N LYS A 65 -1.20 11.91 -7.67
CA LYS A 65 -1.58 12.90 -6.67
C LYS A 65 -2.72 13.79 -7.16
N LYS A 66 -2.61 14.34 -8.38
CA LYS A 66 -3.66 15.17 -9.01
C LYS A 66 -4.97 14.38 -9.13
N ALA A 67 -4.91 13.14 -9.64
CA ALA A 67 -6.08 12.28 -9.77
C ALA A 67 -6.77 12.02 -8.42
N LEU A 68 -6.01 11.71 -7.36
CA LEU A 68 -6.52 11.43 -6.02
C LEU A 68 -7.15 12.67 -5.36
N LEU A 69 -6.56 13.85 -5.58
CA LEU A 69 -7.09 15.11 -5.02
C LEU A 69 -8.39 15.53 -5.71
N ALA A 70 -8.52 15.26 -7.00
CA ALA A 70 -9.67 15.70 -7.79
C ALA A 70 -10.97 15.00 -7.40
N ASN A 71 -10.97 13.66 -7.27
CA ASN A 71 -12.20 12.93 -7.00
C ASN A 71 -11.94 11.60 -6.28
N ARG A 72 -12.82 11.26 -5.31
CA ARG A 72 -12.83 9.96 -4.61
C ARG A 72 -12.98 8.77 -5.57
N LYS A 73 -13.81 8.91 -6.61
CA LYS A 73 -14.00 7.87 -7.64
C LYS A 73 -12.69 7.49 -8.34
N ASN A 74 -11.75 8.42 -8.46
CA ASN A 74 -10.44 8.14 -9.05
C ASN A 74 -9.61 7.18 -8.20
N LEU A 75 -9.65 7.29 -6.86
CA LEU A 75 -9.03 6.32 -5.98
C LEU A 75 -9.59 4.91 -6.20
N LEU A 76 -10.91 4.78 -6.32
CA LEU A 76 -11.55 3.49 -6.57
C LEU A 76 -11.12 2.89 -7.92
N LYS A 77 -11.02 3.72 -8.98
CA LYS A 77 -10.52 3.30 -10.30
C LYS A 77 -9.07 2.81 -10.22
N ILE A 78 -8.21 3.55 -9.52
CA ILE A 78 -6.79 3.18 -9.32
C ILE A 78 -6.71 1.86 -8.56
N ASN A 79 -7.43 1.74 -7.45
CA ASN A 79 -7.42 0.53 -6.62
C ASN A 79 -7.90 -0.70 -7.41
N LYS A 80 -8.97 -0.57 -8.21
CA LYS A 80 -9.50 -1.67 -9.03
C LYS A 80 -8.45 -2.22 -10.02
N ILE A 81 -7.54 -1.38 -10.50
CA ILE A 81 -6.48 -1.78 -11.44
C ILE A 81 -5.25 -2.30 -10.68
N VAL A 82 -4.83 -1.60 -9.62
CA VAL A 82 -3.54 -1.86 -8.95
C VAL A 82 -3.62 -3.01 -7.96
N HIS A 83 -4.73 -3.16 -7.20
CA HIS A 83 -4.84 -4.20 -6.17
C HIS A 83 -4.68 -5.63 -6.71
N PRO A 84 -5.28 -6.01 -7.85
CA PRO A 84 -5.06 -7.35 -8.42
C PRO A 84 -3.58 -7.61 -8.76
N LEU A 85 -2.86 -6.60 -9.25
CA LEU A 85 -1.44 -6.71 -9.58
C LEU A 85 -0.59 -6.91 -8.32
N VAL A 86 -0.87 -6.12 -7.28
CA VAL A 86 -0.18 -6.27 -5.97
C VAL A 86 -0.47 -7.65 -5.38
N ARG A 87 -1.71 -8.12 -5.45
CA ARG A 87 -2.09 -9.46 -4.96
C ARG A 87 -1.35 -10.56 -5.72
N LYS A 88 -1.22 -10.45 -7.04
CA LYS A 88 -0.42 -11.37 -7.85
C LYS A 88 1.05 -11.41 -7.40
N LYS A 89 1.65 -10.23 -7.13
CA LYS A 89 3.01 -10.11 -6.59
C LYS A 89 3.14 -10.74 -5.20
N MET A 90 2.16 -10.48 -4.32
CA MET A 90 2.12 -11.07 -2.98
C MET A 90 2.05 -12.60 -3.03
N ASN A 91 1.18 -13.16 -3.88
CA ASN A 91 1.06 -14.60 -4.03
C ASN A 91 2.37 -15.23 -4.57
N LYS A 92 3.05 -14.55 -5.51
CA LYS A 92 4.38 -14.98 -5.98
C LYS A 92 5.41 -14.95 -4.84
N PHE A 93 5.39 -13.90 -4.01
CA PHE A 93 6.27 -13.80 -2.85
C PHE A 93 6.01 -14.93 -1.84
N ILE A 94 4.75 -15.22 -1.53
CA ILE A 94 4.36 -16.32 -0.64
C ILE A 94 4.87 -17.66 -1.18
N LYS A 95 4.64 -17.93 -2.46
CA LYS A 95 5.12 -19.16 -3.12
C LYS A 95 6.64 -19.27 -3.09
N LYS A 96 7.38 -18.18 -3.38
CA LYS A 96 8.84 -18.18 -3.35
C LYS A 96 9.41 -18.50 -1.96
N ASN A 97 8.69 -18.13 -0.92
CA ASN A 97 9.13 -18.30 0.47
C ASN A 97 8.47 -19.48 1.20
N PHE A 98 7.89 -20.46 0.47
CA PHE A 98 7.11 -21.53 1.09
C PHE A 98 7.89 -22.39 2.10
N LYS A 99 9.23 -22.53 1.93
CA LYS A 99 10.13 -23.24 2.85
C LYS A 99 10.47 -22.44 4.13
N LYS A 100 10.13 -21.16 4.20
CA LYS A 100 10.38 -20.33 5.38
C LYS A 100 9.33 -20.60 6.45
N LYS A 101 9.76 -20.67 7.73
CA LYS A 101 8.84 -20.87 8.87
C LYS A 101 7.85 -19.70 9.00
N ILE A 102 8.34 -18.46 8.79
CA ILE A 102 7.56 -17.22 8.97
C ILE A 102 7.81 -16.30 7.80
N ILE A 103 6.77 -15.56 7.37
CA ILE A 103 6.85 -14.43 6.44
C ILE A 103 6.03 -13.26 6.98
N ILE A 104 6.47 -12.05 6.67
CA ILE A 104 5.81 -10.81 7.06
C ILE A 104 5.15 -10.17 5.84
N LEU A 105 3.90 -9.72 5.99
CA LEU A 105 3.13 -9.04 4.96
C LEU A 105 2.79 -7.63 5.45
N ASP A 106 3.55 -6.64 5.00
CA ASP A 106 3.28 -5.21 5.22
C ASP A 106 2.35 -4.72 4.10
N VAL A 107 1.05 -4.95 4.31
CA VAL A 107 -0.02 -4.61 3.36
C VAL A 107 -1.04 -3.72 4.09
N PRO A 108 -1.00 -2.40 3.89
CA PRO A 108 -1.85 -1.43 4.61
C PRO A 108 -3.35 -1.72 4.49
N LEU A 109 -3.75 -2.27 3.36
CA LEU A 109 -5.15 -2.57 3.01
C LEU A 109 -5.52 -4.05 3.23
N LEU A 110 -4.84 -4.75 4.14
CA LEU A 110 -5.04 -6.18 4.37
C LEU A 110 -6.50 -6.50 4.72
N LEU A 111 -7.11 -5.71 5.61
CA LEU A 111 -8.50 -5.87 6.04
C LEU A 111 -9.50 -5.46 4.94
N GLU A 112 -9.25 -4.35 4.25
CA GLU A 112 -10.13 -3.85 3.18
C GLU A 112 -10.28 -4.84 2.01
N ASN A 113 -9.27 -5.67 1.78
CA ASN A 113 -9.28 -6.68 0.72
C ASN A 113 -9.74 -8.07 1.19
N LYS A 114 -10.34 -8.19 2.38
CA LYS A 114 -10.80 -9.48 2.97
C LYS A 114 -9.69 -10.55 3.06
N LEU A 115 -8.41 -10.13 3.07
CA LEU A 115 -7.27 -11.03 3.21
C LEU A 115 -7.18 -11.64 4.62
N ASN A 116 -7.90 -11.07 5.60
CA ASN A 116 -8.09 -11.59 6.94
C ASN A 116 -8.76 -12.98 7.00
N LYS A 117 -9.47 -13.40 5.94
CA LYS A 117 -10.08 -14.73 5.85
C LYS A 117 -9.06 -15.88 5.79
N ASN A 118 -7.82 -15.58 5.44
CA ASN A 118 -6.76 -16.58 5.33
C ASN A 118 -5.94 -16.53 6.62
N LYS A 119 -6.07 -17.45 7.53
CA LYS A 119 -5.22 -17.76 8.72
C LYS A 119 -3.90 -16.93 8.84
N TYR A 120 -4.02 -15.60 8.96
CA TYR A 120 -2.90 -14.69 9.25
C TYR A 120 -2.88 -14.37 10.74
N ILE A 121 -1.71 -14.27 11.33
CA ILE A 121 -1.54 -13.58 12.60
C ILE A 121 -1.45 -12.09 12.30
N LEU A 122 -2.34 -11.30 12.88
CA LEU A 122 -2.37 -9.85 12.65
C LEU A 122 -1.70 -9.13 13.81
N ILE A 123 -0.73 -8.29 13.51
CA ILE A 123 -0.05 -7.41 14.48
C ILE A 123 -0.42 -5.97 14.15
N PHE A 124 -1.04 -5.30 15.11
CA PHE A 124 -1.38 -3.88 14.98
C PHE A 124 -0.28 -3.00 15.55
N VAL A 125 0.24 -2.10 14.72
CA VAL A 125 1.28 -1.13 15.09
C VAL A 125 0.63 0.21 15.32
N GLU A 126 0.58 0.63 16.58
CA GLU A 126 0.07 1.92 17.00
C GLU A 126 1.19 2.90 17.31
N ALA A 127 0.92 4.18 17.16
CA ALA A 127 1.80 5.26 17.57
C ALA A 127 0.98 6.50 17.95
N LYS A 128 1.45 7.27 18.91
CA LYS A 128 0.82 8.52 19.33
C LYS A 128 0.71 9.49 18.14
N LYS A 129 -0.44 10.16 18.00
CA LYS A 129 -0.75 11.07 16.90
C LYS A 129 0.36 12.09 16.63
N ASN A 130 0.94 12.66 17.69
CA ASN A 130 2.05 13.63 17.59
C ASN A 130 3.29 13.01 16.92
N GLN A 131 3.63 11.77 17.26
CA GLN A 131 4.75 11.05 16.64
C GLN A 131 4.48 10.72 15.17
N ILE A 132 3.25 10.35 14.84
CA ILE A 132 2.82 10.12 13.45
C ILE A 132 3.00 11.39 12.63
N ILE A 133 2.48 12.53 13.11
CA ILE A 133 2.58 13.83 12.43
C ILE A 133 4.06 14.23 12.25
N LYS A 134 4.88 14.11 13.31
CA LYS A 134 6.32 14.43 13.25
C LYS A 134 7.03 13.59 12.18
N ARG A 135 6.82 12.27 12.16
CA ARG A 135 7.38 11.34 11.16
C ARG A 135 6.92 11.65 9.74
N LEU A 136 5.66 12.06 9.57
CA LEU A 136 5.10 12.38 8.27
C LEU A 136 5.67 13.68 7.71
N LYS A 137 5.83 14.73 8.54
CA LYS A 137 6.43 16.00 8.13
C LYS A 137 7.87 15.84 7.63
N LEU A 138 8.62 14.86 8.13
CA LEU A 138 9.98 14.55 7.68
C LEU A 138 10.04 13.89 6.28
N ARG A 139 8.90 13.46 5.72
CA ARG A 139 8.87 12.85 4.38
C ARG A 139 8.88 13.93 3.30
N LYS A 140 9.83 13.88 2.37
CA LYS A 140 9.97 14.84 1.23
C LYS A 140 8.68 15.10 0.43
N ASN A 141 7.75 14.15 0.42
CA ASN A 141 6.49 14.23 -0.34
C ASN A 141 5.25 14.33 0.56
N TYR A 142 5.39 14.79 1.81
CA TYR A 142 4.27 14.97 2.70
C TYR A 142 3.32 16.04 2.16
N ASN A 143 2.02 15.72 2.17
CA ASN A 143 0.95 16.66 1.87
C ASN A 143 -0.22 16.38 2.79
N ALA A 144 -0.54 17.36 3.64
CA ALA A 144 -1.57 17.22 4.67
C ALA A 144 -2.97 16.89 4.09
N ASN A 145 -3.32 17.46 2.93
CA ASN A 145 -4.62 17.23 2.29
C ASN A 145 -4.75 15.80 1.76
N ILE A 146 -3.69 15.28 1.15
CA ILE A 146 -3.65 13.87 0.71
C ILE A 146 -3.70 12.96 1.93
N PHE A 147 -2.93 13.25 2.96
CA PHE A 147 -2.92 12.46 4.18
C PHE A 147 -4.31 12.39 4.82
N LYS A 148 -5.00 13.53 4.98
CA LYS A 148 -6.38 13.59 5.50
C LYS A 148 -7.34 12.75 4.64
N LYS A 149 -7.24 12.85 3.30
CA LYS A 149 -8.08 12.06 2.39
C LYS A 149 -7.78 10.56 2.52
N LEU A 150 -6.52 10.14 2.48
CA LEU A 150 -6.14 8.73 2.57
C LEU A 150 -6.50 8.13 3.94
N ASN A 151 -6.36 8.89 5.02
CA ASN A 151 -6.71 8.44 6.37
C ASN A 151 -8.22 8.19 6.52
N LYS A 152 -9.06 8.99 5.85
CA LYS A 152 -10.52 8.77 5.81
C LYS A 152 -10.92 7.51 5.03
N PHE A 153 -10.01 6.94 4.22
CA PHE A 153 -10.27 5.72 3.44
C PHE A 153 -9.68 4.46 4.09
N GLN A 154 -8.89 4.60 5.14
CA GLN A 154 -8.53 3.45 5.96
C GLN A 154 -9.75 3.06 6.80
N LEU A 155 -10.05 1.76 6.86
CA LEU A 155 -11.04 1.24 7.80
C LEU A 155 -10.67 1.70 9.20
N GLY A 156 -11.64 2.22 9.95
CA GLY A 156 -11.51 2.40 11.38
C GLY A 156 -11.09 1.06 11.98
N LEU A 157 -10.02 1.07 12.74
CA LEU A 157 -9.46 -0.12 13.40
C LEU A 157 -9.89 -0.13 14.88
N GLU A 158 -11.09 0.43 15.13
CA GLU A 158 -11.77 0.38 16.42
C GLU A 158 -12.47 -0.96 16.62
#